data_d24ec00e1ade60d6a5c40d135346ccda
#
_entry.id   d24ec00e1ade60d6a5c40d135346ccda
#
_cell.length_a   1.000
_cell.length_b   1.000
_cell.length_c   1.000
_cell.angle_alpha   90.00
_cell.angle_beta   90.00
_cell.angle_gamma   90.00
#
_symmetry.space_group_name_H-M   'P 1'
#
loop_
_entity.id
_entity.type
_entity.pdbx_description
1 polymer ?
#
loop_
_entity_poly.entity_id
_entity_poly.type
_entity_poly.pdbx_seq_one_letter_code
_entity_poly.pdbx_strand_id
1 'polypeptide(L)'
;MMTIQKKFIPLLFAIGIGLIWIFFALQFIEGGIFWDLGIYAKAINIFNNGGDPYSPNQLGGYLSFVYHPLILHSMALFGSWLFPLLVTFYIASMVYFLFSLRNNSNLWLSLFLAFAYCDIGFISLASGNLTVFLHLILLAILVKGSSQDLGQNKNQNLSSFTSTNTAFVILVITFSIIKPYFLVYLAIPLIMQWGKNEGVAKTIRLILTWVSIFFALMISSSLFYSTEFSAFITSLQNQTLGKRDLGYGFVMFFYDYYLSAGSLIYRAFVLHFAIAVLLLLISIYLAIKNKWLNTNNLKSAYFPFLLYFLLTLFNPRLKVYDLFPAFFALYVYFFSLKPSTVSWLLFLLAYALSLAQLIGSIFFASQGIFANPINVYYWSMGIVFLIIIVTLAKPAPN
;
A
#
# COMPACT_ATOMS: atom_id res chain seq x y z
N MET A 1 -13.06 -20.49 -29.28
CA MET A 1 -13.64 -21.03 -28.03
C MET A 1 -12.70 -20.88 -26.81
N MET A 2 -11.39 -21.04 -26.94
CA MET A 2 -10.41 -20.95 -25.82
C MET A 2 -10.25 -19.57 -25.19
N THR A 3 -10.63 -18.49 -25.86
CA THR A 3 -10.48 -17.10 -25.41
C THR A 3 -11.59 -16.65 -24.43
N ILE A 4 -12.78 -17.22 -24.50
CA ILE A 4 -13.91 -16.88 -23.62
C ILE A 4 -13.72 -17.55 -22.26
N GLN A 5 -13.28 -18.82 -22.20
CA GLN A 5 -13.02 -19.51 -20.94
C GLN A 5 -11.94 -18.83 -20.10
N LYS A 6 -10.87 -18.27 -20.72
CA LYS A 6 -9.80 -17.58 -20.00
C LYS A 6 -10.24 -16.27 -19.33
N LYS A 7 -11.34 -15.66 -19.78
CA LYS A 7 -11.89 -14.43 -19.18
C LYS A 7 -12.95 -14.71 -18.10
N PHE A 8 -13.63 -15.84 -18.19
CA PHE A 8 -14.70 -16.21 -17.26
C PHE A 8 -14.18 -16.75 -15.92
N ILE A 9 -13.07 -17.50 -15.94
CA ILE A 9 -12.48 -18.06 -14.72
C ILE A 9 -12.07 -16.99 -13.71
N PRO A 10 -11.34 -15.91 -14.08
CA PRO A 10 -11.02 -14.82 -13.15
C PRO A 10 -12.24 -14.10 -12.60
N LEU A 11 -13.28 -13.92 -13.43
CA LEU A 11 -14.52 -13.27 -13.01
C LEU A 11 -15.31 -14.12 -12.01
N LEU A 12 -15.47 -15.40 -12.28
CA LEU A 12 -16.13 -16.34 -11.35
C LEU A 12 -15.36 -16.46 -10.04
N PHE A 13 -14.05 -16.41 -10.12
CA PHE A 13 -13.17 -16.42 -8.96
C PHE A 13 -13.34 -15.16 -8.11
N ALA A 14 -13.35 -13.98 -8.74
CA ALA A 14 -13.59 -12.71 -8.06
C ALA A 14 -14.98 -12.64 -7.42
N ILE A 15 -16.00 -13.17 -8.09
CA ILE A 15 -17.37 -13.30 -7.54
C ILE A 15 -17.38 -14.26 -6.35
N GLY A 16 -16.76 -15.44 -6.48
CA GLY A 16 -16.68 -16.42 -5.39
C GLY A 16 -15.99 -15.84 -4.15
N ILE A 17 -14.88 -15.12 -4.33
CA ILE A 17 -14.18 -14.41 -3.26
C ILE A 17 -15.07 -13.33 -2.67
N GLY A 18 -15.73 -12.54 -3.50
CA GLY A 18 -16.66 -11.50 -3.04
C GLY A 18 -17.81 -12.07 -2.19
N LEU A 19 -18.35 -13.24 -2.57
CA LEU A 19 -19.40 -13.91 -1.80
C LEU A 19 -18.88 -14.49 -0.47
N ILE A 20 -17.71 -15.11 -0.46
CA ILE A 20 -17.03 -15.56 0.76
C ILE A 20 -16.78 -14.34 1.67
N TRP A 21 -16.41 -13.24 1.11
CA TRP A 21 -16.20 -11.95 1.73
C TRP A 21 -17.44 -11.43 2.45
N ILE A 22 -18.57 -11.36 1.73
CA ILE A 22 -19.85 -10.91 2.28
C ILE A 22 -20.25 -11.82 3.43
N PHE A 23 -20.09 -13.14 3.26
CA PHE A 23 -20.45 -14.11 4.28
C PHE A 23 -19.62 -13.95 5.57
N PHE A 24 -18.28 -13.79 5.47
CA PHE A 24 -17.43 -13.56 6.63
C PHE A 24 -17.61 -12.17 7.22
N ALA A 25 -17.78 -11.13 6.39
CA ALA A 25 -18.03 -9.77 6.85
C ALA A 25 -19.27 -9.69 7.73
N LEU A 26 -20.34 -10.37 7.32
CA LEU A 26 -21.61 -10.38 8.08
C LEU A 26 -21.52 -11.11 9.42
N GLN A 27 -20.58 -12.06 9.57
CA GLN A 27 -20.45 -12.86 10.79
C GLN A 27 -19.44 -12.30 11.80
N PHE A 28 -18.42 -11.55 11.35
CA PHE A 28 -17.25 -11.21 12.20
C PHE A 28 -17.06 -9.72 12.44
N ILE A 29 -17.86 -8.84 11.83
CA ILE A 29 -17.67 -7.39 12.00
C ILE A 29 -18.75 -6.85 12.95
N GLU A 30 -18.46 -6.83 14.24
CA GLU A 30 -19.29 -6.16 15.24
C GLU A 30 -19.49 -4.67 14.96
N GLY A 31 -18.54 -4.02 14.28
CA GLY A 31 -18.57 -2.59 13.91
C GLY A 31 -19.21 -2.26 12.55
N GLY A 32 -19.69 -3.27 11.79
CA GLY A 32 -20.21 -3.09 10.44
C GLY A 32 -19.10 -2.92 9.37
N ILE A 33 -19.52 -2.88 8.10
CA ILE A 33 -18.62 -2.60 6.97
C ILE A 33 -18.29 -1.09 6.93
N PHE A 34 -17.08 -0.75 6.52
CA PHE A 34 -16.60 0.64 6.39
C PHE A 34 -16.47 1.39 7.71
N TRP A 35 -16.00 0.72 8.77
CA TRP A 35 -15.83 1.34 10.08
C TRP A 35 -14.90 2.57 10.07
N ASP A 36 -13.84 2.59 9.25
CA ASP A 36 -12.96 3.76 9.14
C ASP A 36 -13.66 4.95 8.47
N LEU A 37 -14.51 4.71 7.45
CA LEU A 37 -15.34 5.77 6.88
C LEU A 37 -16.34 6.33 7.90
N GLY A 38 -16.88 5.47 8.75
CA GLY A 38 -17.74 5.87 9.86
C GLY A 38 -17.03 6.80 10.86
N ILE A 39 -15.74 6.52 11.14
CA ILE A 39 -14.92 7.39 12.00
C ILE A 39 -14.75 8.79 11.39
N TYR A 40 -14.47 8.85 10.08
CA TYR A 40 -14.31 10.13 9.40
C TYR A 40 -15.60 10.96 9.47
N ALA A 41 -16.74 10.32 9.17
CA ALA A 41 -18.04 10.98 9.27
C ALA A 41 -18.34 11.45 10.69
N LYS A 42 -18.03 10.63 11.71
CA LYS A 42 -18.19 11.00 13.13
C LYS A 42 -17.29 12.17 13.53
N ALA A 43 -16.01 12.15 13.12
CA ALA A 43 -15.07 13.23 13.39
C ALA A 43 -15.54 14.53 12.79
N ILE A 44 -16.04 14.53 11.55
CA ILE A 44 -16.59 15.71 10.90
C ILE A 44 -17.85 16.23 11.61
N ASN A 45 -18.73 15.34 12.03
CA ASN A 45 -19.91 15.74 12.80
C ASN A 45 -19.53 16.40 14.13
N ILE A 46 -18.54 15.86 14.87
CA ILE A 46 -18.01 16.46 16.09
C ILE A 46 -17.46 17.85 15.79
N PHE A 47 -16.65 17.99 14.74
CA PHE A 47 -16.06 19.26 14.34
C PHE A 47 -17.11 20.32 13.99
N ASN A 48 -18.11 19.97 13.19
CA ASN A 48 -19.18 20.87 12.77
C ASN A 48 -20.07 21.32 13.94
N ASN A 49 -20.10 20.55 15.04
CA ASN A 49 -20.81 20.90 16.27
C ASN A 49 -19.90 21.60 17.30
N GLY A 50 -18.72 22.07 16.90
CA GLY A 50 -17.80 22.82 17.77
C GLY A 50 -17.00 21.95 18.75
N GLY A 51 -17.00 20.59 18.58
CA GLY A 51 -16.17 19.69 19.37
C GLY A 51 -14.77 19.50 18.79
N ASP A 52 -13.93 18.72 19.50
CA ASP A 52 -12.59 18.36 19.08
C ASP A 52 -12.57 16.99 18.39
N PRO A 53 -12.43 16.92 17.06
CA PRO A 53 -12.37 15.67 16.30
C PRO A 53 -11.11 14.83 16.57
N TYR A 54 -10.08 15.42 17.16
CA TYR A 54 -8.84 14.74 17.53
C TYR A 54 -8.90 14.11 18.93
N SER A 55 -9.93 14.43 19.71
CA SER A 55 -10.12 13.87 21.05
C SER A 55 -10.63 12.42 20.97
N PRO A 56 -9.85 11.41 21.47
CA PRO A 56 -10.29 10.02 21.50
C PRO A 56 -11.59 9.83 22.27
N ASN A 57 -11.82 10.60 23.33
CA ASN A 57 -13.02 10.51 24.17
C ASN A 57 -14.29 10.85 23.39
N GLN A 58 -14.23 11.85 22.53
CA GLN A 58 -15.38 12.25 21.69
C GLN A 58 -15.62 11.24 20.55
N LEU A 59 -14.58 10.58 20.08
CA LEU A 59 -14.68 9.53 19.04
C LEU A 59 -15.07 8.14 19.57
N GLY A 60 -15.17 7.94 20.88
CA GLY A 60 -15.55 6.65 21.48
C GLY A 60 -14.38 5.80 21.94
N GLY A 61 -13.25 6.42 22.26
CA GLY A 61 -12.17 5.85 23.06
C GLY A 61 -11.04 5.17 22.30
N TYR A 62 -11.31 4.22 21.42
CA TYR A 62 -10.24 3.44 20.75
C TYR A 62 -9.71 4.08 19.47
N LEU A 63 -10.56 4.80 18.76
CA LEU A 63 -10.28 5.28 17.43
C LEU A 63 -9.89 6.75 17.49
N SER A 64 -8.96 7.16 16.65
CA SER A 64 -8.49 8.54 16.58
C SER A 64 -8.56 9.03 15.14
N PHE A 65 -9.00 10.27 14.98
CA PHE A 65 -8.85 10.98 13.70
C PHE A 65 -7.41 11.50 13.64
N VAL A 66 -6.63 11.04 12.66
CA VAL A 66 -5.20 11.33 12.55
C VAL A 66 -4.85 11.87 11.15
N TYR A 67 -5.67 12.76 10.67
CA TYR A 67 -5.46 13.47 9.42
C TYR A 67 -5.16 14.93 9.67
N HIS A 68 -4.34 15.53 8.81
CA HIS A 68 -3.96 16.92 8.88
C HIS A 68 -5.20 17.84 8.88
N PRO A 69 -5.19 19.01 9.57
CA PRO A 69 -6.32 19.94 9.62
C PRO A 69 -6.86 20.33 8.24
N LEU A 70 -5.99 20.48 7.24
CA LEU A 70 -6.42 20.75 5.86
C LEU A 70 -7.42 19.70 5.36
N ILE A 71 -7.21 18.43 5.68
CA ILE A 71 -8.11 17.33 5.32
C ILE A 71 -9.40 17.40 6.13
N LEU A 72 -9.29 17.71 7.45
CA LEU A 72 -10.45 17.92 8.31
C LEU A 72 -11.38 18.98 7.74
N HIS A 73 -10.86 20.18 7.47
CA HIS A 73 -11.63 21.28 6.90
C HIS A 73 -12.19 20.96 5.51
N SER A 74 -11.40 20.30 4.67
CA SER A 74 -11.86 19.85 3.34
C SER A 74 -13.02 18.85 3.44
N MET A 75 -12.95 17.90 4.36
CA MET A 75 -14.03 16.94 4.60
C MET A 75 -15.28 17.60 5.22
N ALA A 76 -15.08 18.59 6.09
CA ALA A 76 -16.17 19.31 6.74
C ALA A 76 -17.10 20.04 5.76
N LEU A 77 -16.58 20.44 4.58
CA LEU A 77 -17.40 21.06 3.52
C LEU A 77 -18.53 20.15 3.02
N PHE A 78 -18.38 18.83 3.15
CA PHE A 78 -19.38 17.87 2.69
C PHE A 78 -20.42 17.53 3.76
N GLY A 79 -20.19 17.82 5.02
CA GLY A 79 -21.14 17.59 6.11
C GLY A 79 -21.68 16.14 6.13
N SER A 80 -23.01 15.99 6.14
CA SER A 80 -23.68 14.69 6.14
C SER A 80 -23.48 13.88 4.85
N TRP A 81 -23.10 14.52 3.74
CA TRP A 81 -22.80 13.87 2.47
C TRP A 81 -21.44 13.18 2.43
N LEU A 82 -20.59 13.42 3.43
CA LEU A 82 -19.22 12.88 3.44
C LEU A 82 -19.21 11.35 3.35
N PHE A 83 -20.00 10.66 4.19
CA PHE A 83 -20.00 9.20 4.23
C PHE A 83 -20.44 8.58 2.89
N PRO A 84 -21.60 8.91 2.30
CA PRO A 84 -21.99 8.36 1.00
C PRO A 84 -21.01 8.73 -0.12
N LEU A 85 -20.41 9.91 -0.07
CA LEU A 85 -19.43 10.34 -1.05
C LEU A 85 -18.16 9.51 -0.96
N LEU A 86 -17.63 9.26 0.25
CA LEU A 86 -16.46 8.40 0.45
C LEU A 86 -16.73 6.96 0.04
N VAL A 87 -17.90 6.41 0.35
CA VAL A 87 -18.32 5.07 -0.11
C VAL A 87 -18.34 5.01 -1.64
N THR A 88 -18.90 6.04 -2.28
CA THR A 88 -18.94 6.12 -3.75
C THR A 88 -17.54 6.17 -4.35
N PHE A 89 -16.64 6.98 -3.79
CA PHE A 89 -15.24 7.03 -4.21
C PHE A 89 -14.54 5.69 -4.03
N TYR A 90 -14.80 5.02 -2.91
CA TYR A 90 -14.22 3.71 -2.64
C TYR A 90 -14.65 2.68 -3.69
N ILE A 91 -15.96 2.60 -3.96
CA ILE A 91 -16.50 1.69 -4.98
C ILE A 91 -15.95 2.05 -6.37
N ALA A 92 -15.93 3.34 -6.72
CA ALA A 92 -15.42 3.80 -8.02
C ALA A 92 -13.92 3.46 -8.20
N SER A 93 -13.10 3.65 -7.18
CA SER A 93 -11.66 3.30 -7.22
C SER A 93 -11.46 1.79 -7.37
N MET A 94 -12.27 0.98 -6.67
CA MET A 94 -12.26 -0.47 -6.81
C MET A 94 -12.67 -0.91 -8.22
N VAL A 95 -13.76 -0.39 -8.75
CA VAL A 95 -14.22 -0.68 -10.12
C VAL A 95 -13.14 -0.28 -11.14
N TYR A 96 -12.57 0.90 -11.00
CA TYR A 96 -11.48 1.36 -11.88
C TYR A 96 -10.26 0.44 -11.83
N PHE A 97 -9.87 0.02 -10.63
CA PHE A 97 -8.76 -0.92 -10.43
C PHE A 97 -9.08 -2.28 -11.07
N LEU A 98 -10.22 -2.88 -10.78
CA LEU A 98 -10.64 -4.16 -11.35
C LEU A 98 -10.74 -4.10 -12.89
N PHE A 99 -11.23 -2.98 -13.42
CA PHE A 99 -11.27 -2.75 -14.85
C PHE A 99 -9.87 -2.71 -15.48
N SER A 100 -8.88 -2.19 -14.76
CA SER A 100 -7.48 -2.17 -15.23
C SER A 100 -6.88 -3.59 -15.35
N LEU A 101 -7.40 -4.56 -14.58
CA LEU A 101 -6.92 -5.95 -14.59
C LEU A 101 -7.54 -6.83 -15.68
N ARG A 102 -8.60 -6.37 -16.35
CA ARG A 102 -9.51 -7.20 -17.18
C ARG A 102 -8.86 -8.06 -18.26
N ASN A 103 -7.71 -7.66 -18.78
CA ASN A 103 -7.08 -8.31 -19.92
C ASN A 103 -5.90 -9.24 -19.55
N ASN A 104 -5.60 -9.42 -18.26
CA ASN A 104 -4.43 -10.17 -17.83
C ASN A 104 -4.75 -11.14 -16.67
N SER A 105 -4.74 -12.42 -16.96
CA SER A 105 -5.03 -13.48 -15.98
C SER A 105 -4.02 -13.52 -14.82
N ASN A 106 -2.76 -13.12 -15.06
CA ASN A 106 -1.75 -13.08 -14.00
C ASN A 106 -2.04 -11.96 -12.99
N LEU A 107 -2.62 -10.85 -13.44
CA LEU A 107 -3.04 -9.77 -12.54
C LEU A 107 -4.18 -10.22 -11.62
N TRP A 108 -5.14 -10.96 -12.17
CA TRP A 108 -6.22 -11.53 -11.37
C TRP A 108 -5.72 -12.56 -10.36
N LEU A 109 -4.79 -13.43 -10.76
CA LEU A 109 -4.15 -14.36 -9.84
C LEU A 109 -3.39 -13.63 -8.73
N SER A 110 -2.65 -12.57 -9.08
CA SER A 110 -1.94 -11.74 -8.12
C SER A 110 -2.89 -11.08 -7.13
N LEU A 111 -4.02 -10.57 -7.60
CA LEU A 111 -5.05 -9.97 -6.74
C LEU A 111 -5.63 -10.99 -5.76
N PHE A 112 -5.99 -12.18 -6.28
CA PHE A 112 -6.52 -13.26 -5.46
C PHE A 112 -5.54 -13.67 -4.36
N LEU A 113 -4.28 -13.90 -4.71
CA LEU A 113 -3.28 -14.33 -3.75
C LEU A 113 -2.96 -13.23 -2.72
N ALA A 114 -2.90 -11.97 -3.15
CA ALA A 114 -2.74 -10.85 -2.23
C ALA A 114 -3.92 -10.75 -1.26
N PHE A 115 -5.13 -10.97 -1.77
CA PHE A 115 -6.34 -10.94 -0.97
C PHE A 115 -6.39 -12.07 0.07
N ALA A 116 -6.00 -13.27 -0.32
CA ALA A 116 -6.00 -14.45 0.53
C ALA A 116 -4.76 -14.57 1.43
N TYR A 117 -3.81 -13.62 1.32
CA TYR A 117 -2.61 -13.61 2.15
C TYR A 117 -2.93 -13.14 3.56
N CYS A 118 -2.92 -14.05 4.53
CA CYS A 118 -3.47 -13.81 5.87
C CYS A 118 -4.90 -13.23 5.74
N ASP A 119 -5.33 -12.42 6.62
CA ASP A 119 -6.62 -11.71 6.57
C ASP A 119 -6.51 -10.28 5.98
N ILE A 120 -5.33 -9.94 5.41
CA ILE A 120 -5.03 -8.56 5.00
C ILE A 120 -5.97 -8.03 3.93
N GLY A 121 -6.37 -8.86 2.96
CA GLY A 121 -7.30 -8.44 1.91
C GLY A 121 -8.67 -8.12 2.48
N PHE A 122 -9.16 -8.99 3.35
CA PHE A 122 -10.46 -8.85 4.01
C PHE A 122 -10.50 -7.57 4.83
N ILE A 123 -9.68 -7.44 5.84
CA ILE A 123 -9.67 -6.28 6.72
C ILE A 123 -9.45 -4.98 5.95
N SER A 124 -8.58 -5.00 4.93
CA SER A 124 -8.31 -3.82 4.09
C SER A 124 -9.55 -3.28 3.43
N LEU A 125 -10.30 -4.16 2.76
CA LEU A 125 -11.45 -3.73 2.02
C LEU A 125 -12.64 -3.43 2.94
N ALA A 126 -12.86 -4.23 3.99
CA ALA A 126 -13.96 -4.02 4.93
C ALA A 126 -13.80 -2.74 5.78
N SER A 127 -12.55 -2.33 6.06
CA SER A 127 -12.30 -1.10 6.81
C SER A 127 -12.83 0.16 6.12
N GLY A 128 -12.83 0.17 4.78
CA GLY A 128 -13.11 1.38 4.02
C GLY A 128 -12.06 2.46 4.24
N ASN A 129 -10.83 2.10 4.64
CA ASN A 129 -9.78 3.08 4.88
C ASN A 129 -9.41 3.82 3.59
N LEU A 130 -9.30 5.15 3.69
CA LEU A 130 -8.92 6.01 2.55
C LEU A 130 -7.65 5.53 1.86
N THR A 131 -6.71 5.02 2.60
CA THR A 131 -5.43 4.54 2.09
C THR A 131 -5.59 3.43 1.05
N VAL A 132 -6.54 2.51 1.24
CA VAL A 132 -6.75 1.39 0.31
C VAL A 132 -7.07 1.89 -1.10
N PHE A 133 -8.04 2.79 -1.23
CA PHE A 133 -8.41 3.25 -2.58
C PHE A 133 -7.38 4.19 -3.20
N LEU A 134 -6.62 4.95 -2.38
CA LEU A 134 -5.47 5.69 -2.91
C LEU A 134 -4.43 4.75 -3.51
N HIS A 135 -4.10 3.66 -2.82
CA HIS A 135 -3.22 2.61 -3.34
C HIS A 135 -3.79 1.95 -4.60
N LEU A 136 -5.08 1.61 -4.62
CA LEU A 136 -5.72 0.97 -5.77
C LEU A 136 -5.67 1.84 -7.02
N ILE A 137 -5.86 3.16 -6.88
CA ILE A 137 -5.73 4.11 -7.99
C ILE A 137 -4.29 4.14 -8.51
N LEU A 138 -3.29 4.23 -7.63
CA LEU A 138 -1.88 4.23 -8.04
C LEU A 138 -1.50 2.93 -8.76
N LEU A 139 -1.94 1.79 -8.24
CA LEU A 139 -1.70 0.49 -8.86
C LEU A 139 -2.38 0.35 -10.21
N ALA A 140 -3.61 0.86 -10.36
CA ALA A 140 -4.30 0.87 -11.65
C ALA A 140 -3.51 1.66 -12.73
N ILE A 141 -2.88 2.77 -12.33
CA ILE A 141 -2.03 3.56 -13.22
C ILE A 141 -0.75 2.79 -13.58
N LEU A 142 -0.11 2.12 -12.61
CA LEU A 142 1.06 1.29 -12.89
C LEU A 142 0.72 0.12 -13.83
N VAL A 143 -0.42 -0.55 -13.63
CA VAL A 143 -0.90 -1.63 -14.51
C VAL A 143 -1.13 -1.09 -15.92
N LYS A 144 -1.79 0.07 -16.06
CA LYS A 144 -2.04 0.69 -17.36
C LYS A 144 -0.74 1.05 -18.07
N GLY A 145 0.22 1.65 -17.36
CA GLY A 145 1.54 1.98 -17.91
C GLY A 145 2.28 0.74 -18.40
N SER A 146 2.34 -0.32 -17.60
CA SER A 146 2.99 -1.57 -17.98
C SER A 146 2.34 -2.27 -19.16
N SER A 147 1.01 -2.20 -19.29
CA SER A 147 0.28 -2.82 -20.40
C SER A 147 0.53 -2.09 -21.73
N GLN A 148 0.75 -0.79 -21.70
CA GLN A 148 1.09 0.00 -22.89
C GLN A 148 2.49 -0.32 -23.41
N ASP A 149 3.46 -0.52 -22.50
CA ASP A 149 4.82 -0.91 -22.87
C ASP A 149 4.88 -2.32 -23.51
N LEU A 150 3.96 -3.21 -23.16
CA LEU A 150 3.88 -4.58 -23.68
C LEU A 150 3.17 -4.68 -25.03
N GLY A 151 2.29 -3.74 -25.37
CA GLY A 151 1.42 -3.80 -26.56
C GLY A 151 1.90 -2.99 -27.75
N GLN A 152 2.89 -2.14 -27.56
CA GLN A 152 3.35 -1.25 -28.64
C GLN A 152 4.53 -1.83 -29.41
N ASN A 153 4.36 -1.95 -30.73
CA ASN A 153 5.44 -2.18 -31.68
C ASN A 153 6.62 -1.23 -31.35
N LYS A 154 7.85 -1.78 -31.42
CA LYS A 154 9.13 -1.13 -31.09
C LYS A 154 9.37 0.29 -31.65
N ASN A 155 8.47 0.81 -32.48
CA ASN A 155 8.60 2.09 -33.17
C ASN A 155 7.67 3.21 -32.66
N GLN A 156 6.81 2.97 -31.66
CA GLN A 156 5.99 4.05 -31.09
C GLN A 156 6.63 4.58 -29.79
N ASN A 157 7.11 5.77 -29.95
CA ASN A 157 7.73 6.69 -29.00
C ASN A 157 7.41 6.53 -27.51
N LEU A 158 8.47 6.66 -26.74
CA LEU A 158 8.60 6.96 -25.29
C LEU A 158 7.56 7.95 -24.70
N SER A 159 6.64 8.49 -25.49
CA SER A 159 5.65 9.49 -25.07
C SER A 159 4.56 8.95 -24.14
N SER A 160 4.22 7.66 -24.22
CA SER A 160 3.16 7.08 -23.37
C SER A 160 3.59 6.93 -21.91
N PHE A 161 4.84 6.55 -21.67
CA PHE A 161 5.38 6.45 -20.31
C PHE A 161 5.54 7.82 -19.64
N THR A 162 5.79 8.88 -20.41
CA THR A 162 5.91 10.25 -19.87
C THR A 162 4.57 10.79 -19.36
N SER A 163 3.46 10.54 -20.05
CA SER A 163 2.13 10.98 -19.60
C SER A 163 1.66 10.20 -18.35
N THR A 164 1.90 8.90 -18.33
CA THR A 164 1.60 8.03 -17.18
C THR A 164 2.43 8.45 -15.95
N ASN A 165 3.71 8.78 -16.13
CA ASN A 165 4.56 9.27 -15.05
C ASN A 165 4.07 10.62 -14.48
N THR A 166 3.64 11.54 -15.33
CA THR A 166 3.12 12.83 -14.86
C THR A 166 1.86 12.64 -14.02
N ALA A 167 0.90 11.84 -14.50
CA ALA A 167 -0.30 11.51 -13.74
C ALA A 167 0.03 10.82 -12.41
N PHE A 168 0.98 9.88 -12.42
CA PHE A 168 1.43 9.19 -11.23
C PHE A 168 2.04 10.16 -10.20
N VAL A 169 2.94 11.05 -10.63
CA VAL A 169 3.55 12.06 -9.75
C VAL A 169 2.51 12.99 -9.14
N ILE A 170 1.58 13.52 -9.95
CA ILE A 170 0.52 14.40 -9.47
C ILE A 170 -0.33 13.69 -8.43
N LEU A 171 -0.74 12.45 -8.68
CA LEU A 171 -1.58 11.69 -7.74
C LEU A 171 -0.82 11.34 -6.47
N VAL A 172 0.44 10.92 -6.55
CA VAL A 172 1.26 10.66 -5.36
C VAL A 172 1.31 11.89 -4.46
N ILE A 173 1.53 13.08 -5.02
CA ILE A 173 1.60 14.32 -4.25
C ILE A 173 0.23 14.70 -3.69
N THR A 174 -0.84 14.58 -4.48
CA THR A 174 -2.21 14.80 -4.00
C THR A 174 -2.53 13.86 -2.83
N PHE A 175 -2.19 12.58 -2.95
CA PHE A 175 -2.42 11.59 -1.90
C PHE A 175 -1.55 11.82 -0.66
N SER A 176 -0.39 12.45 -0.84
CA SER A 176 0.50 12.82 0.26
C SER A 176 -0.11 13.90 1.18
N ILE A 177 -1.03 14.70 0.68
CA ILE A 177 -1.79 15.63 1.53
C ILE A 177 -2.63 14.86 2.56
N ILE A 178 -3.16 13.71 2.16
CA ILE A 178 -3.96 12.84 3.04
C ILE A 178 -3.03 11.99 3.94
N LYS A 179 -2.00 11.41 3.35
CA LYS A 179 -1.03 10.52 4.01
C LYS A 179 0.39 10.84 3.52
N PRO A 180 1.18 11.63 4.26
CA PRO A 180 2.50 12.11 3.83
C PRO A 180 3.48 11.02 3.37
N TYR A 181 3.36 9.80 3.89
CA TYR A 181 4.25 8.71 3.48
C TYR A 181 4.11 8.32 1.99
N PHE A 182 3.03 8.69 1.30
CA PHE A 182 2.92 8.46 -0.15
C PHE A 182 4.04 9.14 -0.95
N LEU A 183 4.69 10.18 -0.41
CA LEU A 183 5.83 10.84 -1.06
C LEU A 183 6.95 9.86 -1.43
N VAL A 184 7.12 8.75 -0.70
CA VAL A 184 8.16 7.74 -1.01
C VAL A 184 8.00 7.14 -2.40
N TYR A 185 6.77 7.06 -2.91
CA TYR A 185 6.51 6.52 -4.25
C TYR A 185 7.02 7.40 -5.40
N LEU A 186 7.42 8.66 -5.13
CA LEU A 186 8.12 9.50 -6.11
C LEU A 186 9.47 8.91 -6.52
N ALA A 187 10.03 8.00 -5.74
CA ALA A 187 11.23 7.26 -6.12
C ALA A 187 10.99 6.35 -7.34
N ILE A 188 9.77 5.86 -7.58
CA ILE A 188 9.47 4.98 -8.72
C ILE A 188 9.81 5.66 -10.06
N PRO A 189 9.22 6.81 -10.43
CA PRO A 189 9.54 7.47 -11.69
C PRO A 189 11.01 7.91 -11.77
N LEU A 190 11.66 8.26 -10.66
CA LEU A 190 13.08 8.62 -10.65
C LEU A 190 13.97 7.41 -10.99
N ILE A 191 13.75 6.28 -10.33
CA ILE A 191 14.53 5.05 -10.54
C ILE A 191 14.30 4.50 -11.96
N MET A 192 13.05 4.53 -12.43
CA MET A 192 12.70 4.03 -13.76
C MET A 192 13.25 4.89 -14.90
N GLN A 193 13.59 6.14 -14.62
CA GLN A 193 14.23 7.03 -15.59
C GLN A 193 15.75 7.10 -15.45
N TRP A 194 16.32 6.41 -14.47
CA TRP A 194 17.76 6.36 -14.25
C TRP A 194 18.47 5.84 -15.51
N GLY A 195 19.46 6.61 -15.98
CA GLY A 195 20.17 6.31 -17.23
C GLY A 195 19.57 6.90 -18.50
N LYS A 196 18.43 7.62 -18.41
CA LYS A 196 17.82 8.37 -19.54
C LYS A 196 18.02 9.87 -19.31
N ASN A 197 19.12 10.42 -19.82
CA ASN A 197 19.61 11.77 -19.49
C ASN A 197 18.54 12.89 -19.54
N GLU A 198 17.70 12.92 -20.56
CA GLU A 198 16.68 13.97 -20.72
C GLU A 198 15.45 13.75 -19.82
N GLY A 199 15.09 12.50 -19.57
CA GLY A 199 13.90 12.15 -18.78
C GLY A 199 14.05 12.45 -17.30
N VAL A 200 15.24 12.22 -16.72
CA VAL A 200 15.51 12.41 -15.29
C VAL A 200 15.39 13.88 -14.89
N ALA A 201 15.99 14.80 -15.63
CA ALA A 201 15.95 16.23 -15.31
C ALA A 201 14.50 16.78 -15.33
N LYS A 202 13.70 16.37 -16.33
CA LYS A 202 12.29 16.74 -16.41
C LYS A 202 11.49 16.19 -15.24
N THR A 203 11.71 14.93 -14.87
CA THR A 203 11.03 14.28 -13.75
C THR A 203 11.43 14.92 -12.42
N ILE A 204 12.71 15.21 -12.20
CA ILE A 204 13.17 15.93 -11.01
C ILE A 204 12.50 17.31 -10.91
N ARG A 205 12.49 18.08 -11.99
CA ARG A 205 11.84 19.40 -12.00
C ARG A 205 10.35 19.29 -11.66
N LEU A 206 9.64 18.34 -12.26
CA LEU A 206 8.23 18.10 -11.96
C LEU A 206 8.04 17.77 -10.47
N ILE A 207 8.82 16.85 -9.94
CA ILE A 207 8.76 16.46 -8.53
C ILE A 207 9.05 17.63 -7.62
N LEU A 208 10.13 18.37 -7.84
CA LEU A 208 10.50 19.53 -7.03
C LEU A 208 9.40 20.58 -7.02
N THR A 209 8.80 20.89 -8.17
CA THR A 209 7.69 21.84 -8.26
C THR A 209 6.51 21.41 -7.39
N TRP A 210 6.05 20.18 -7.54
CA TRP A 210 4.88 19.69 -6.81
C TRP A 210 5.15 19.44 -5.33
N VAL A 211 6.34 18.98 -4.97
CA VAL A 211 6.76 18.82 -3.57
C VAL A 211 6.85 20.18 -2.88
N SER A 212 7.34 21.22 -3.57
CA SER A 212 7.33 22.59 -3.03
C SER A 212 5.91 23.10 -2.76
N ILE A 213 4.98 22.86 -3.70
CA ILE A 213 3.56 23.17 -3.52
C ILE A 213 2.98 22.41 -2.32
N PHE A 214 3.27 21.10 -2.21
CA PHE A 214 2.83 20.30 -1.06
C PHE A 214 3.31 20.89 0.26
N PHE A 215 4.60 21.17 0.40
CA PHE A 215 5.12 21.76 1.64
C PHE A 215 4.56 23.16 1.91
N ALA A 216 4.41 23.99 0.90
CA ALA A 216 3.78 25.30 1.05
C ALA A 216 2.34 25.19 1.58
N LEU A 217 1.54 24.26 1.02
CA LEU A 217 0.18 24.00 1.50
C LEU A 217 0.15 23.46 2.93
N MET A 218 1.03 22.52 3.26
CA MET A 218 1.09 21.91 4.59
C MET A 218 1.53 22.93 5.65
N ILE A 219 2.55 23.73 5.37
CA ILE A 219 3.04 24.78 6.28
C ILE A 219 1.99 25.87 6.44
N SER A 220 1.44 26.38 5.35
CA SER A 220 0.42 27.43 5.42
C SER A 220 -0.80 26.97 6.23
N SER A 221 -1.32 25.77 5.95
CA SER A 221 -2.47 25.24 6.68
C SER A 221 -2.16 24.98 8.16
N SER A 222 -0.93 24.57 8.50
CA SER A 222 -0.51 24.40 9.90
C SER A 222 -0.45 25.72 10.66
N LEU A 223 -0.12 26.81 9.96
CA LEU A 223 -0.13 28.15 10.55
C LEU A 223 -1.55 28.71 10.69
N PHE A 224 -2.39 28.52 9.66
CA PHE A 224 -3.78 28.98 9.70
C PHE A 224 -4.64 28.23 10.71
N TYR A 225 -4.41 26.93 10.88
CA TYR A 225 -5.16 26.02 11.78
C TYR A 225 -4.28 25.55 12.93
N SER A 226 -3.56 26.47 13.60
CA SER A 226 -2.53 26.12 14.59
C SER A 226 -3.05 25.32 15.79
N THR A 227 -4.26 25.61 16.25
CA THR A 227 -4.91 24.88 17.36
C THR A 227 -5.21 23.43 16.97
N GLU A 228 -5.88 23.23 15.85
CA GLU A 228 -6.19 21.90 15.30
C GLU A 228 -4.93 21.15 14.92
N PHE A 229 -3.89 21.83 14.45
CA PHE A 229 -2.61 21.22 14.14
C PHE A 229 -1.92 20.67 15.40
N SER A 230 -1.94 21.43 16.50
CA SER A 230 -1.43 20.95 17.79
C SER A 230 -2.20 19.74 18.28
N ALA A 231 -3.54 19.76 18.18
CA ALA A 231 -4.40 18.63 18.53
C ALA A 231 -4.13 17.41 17.65
N PHE A 232 -3.94 17.60 16.33
CA PHE A 232 -3.55 16.56 15.39
C PHE A 232 -2.23 15.88 15.78
N ILE A 233 -1.18 16.64 16.07
CA ILE A 233 0.13 16.09 16.48
C ILE A 233 -0.01 15.29 17.77
N THR A 234 -0.74 15.82 18.76
CA THR A 234 -1.01 15.14 20.02
C THR A 234 -1.78 13.83 19.80
N SER A 235 -2.80 13.84 18.95
CA SER A 235 -3.56 12.64 18.59
C SER A 235 -2.70 11.60 17.91
N LEU A 236 -1.84 12.02 16.97
CA LEU A 236 -0.91 11.14 16.27
C LEU A 236 0.11 10.49 17.23
N GLN A 237 0.68 11.27 18.15
CA GLN A 237 1.59 10.76 19.17
C GLN A 237 0.89 9.75 20.11
N ASN A 238 -0.29 10.09 20.60
CA ASN A 238 -1.06 9.22 21.46
C ASN A 238 -1.42 7.91 20.79
N GLN A 239 -1.78 7.95 19.51
CA GLN A 239 -2.11 6.75 18.77
C GLN A 239 -0.90 5.87 18.49
N THR A 240 0.21 6.46 18.08
CA THR A 240 1.42 5.69 17.71
C THR A 240 2.16 5.19 18.94
N LEU A 241 2.45 6.06 19.89
CA LEU A 241 3.28 5.74 21.05
C LEU A 241 2.46 5.26 22.25
N GLY A 242 1.35 5.93 22.56
CA GLY A 242 0.51 5.58 23.71
C GLY A 242 -0.28 4.29 23.51
N LYS A 243 -0.89 4.09 22.34
CA LYS A 243 -1.70 2.89 22.03
C LYS A 243 -0.93 1.79 21.30
N ARG A 244 0.36 1.96 21.03
CA ARG A 244 1.18 1.04 20.23
C ARG A 244 0.59 0.70 18.87
N ASP A 245 -0.16 1.60 18.26
CA ASP A 245 -0.81 1.37 16.99
C ASP A 245 0.16 1.58 15.81
N LEU A 246 1.27 0.86 15.82
CA LEU A 246 2.35 0.92 14.82
C LEU A 246 2.14 -0.04 13.63
N GLY A 247 1.13 -0.92 13.70
CA GLY A 247 0.81 -1.86 12.63
C GLY A 247 1.78 -3.05 12.56
N TYR A 248 2.10 -3.49 11.34
CA TYR A 248 2.80 -4.75 11.05
C TYR A 248 4.21 -4.53 10.47
N GLY A 249 4.75 -3.34 10.56
CA GLY A 249 6.11 -3.03 10.10
C GLY A 249 7.20 -3.54 11.05
N PHE A 250 8.44 -3.54 10.58
CA PHE A 250 9.61 -3.89 11.40
C PHE A 250 9.73 -3.03 12.66
N VAL A 251 9.16 -1.82 12.63
CA VAL A 251 9.10 -0.95 13.82
C VAL A 251 8.50 -1.68 15.01
N MET A 252 7.38 -2.42 14.80
CA MET A 252 6.69 -3.07 15.91
C MET A 252 7.54 -4.19 16.54
N PHE A 253 8.25 -4.97 15.72
CA PHE A 253 9.19 -5.98 16.21
C PHE A 253 10.30 -5.36 17.07
N PHE A 254 10.94 -4.30 16.58
CA PHE A 254 11.99 -3.63 17.33
C PHE A 254 11.45 -2.84 18.51
N TYR A 255 10.23 -2.31 18.41
CA TYR A 255 9.57 -1.64 19.51
C TYR A 255 9.39 -2.56 20.69
N ASP A 256 8.84 -3.75 20.50
CA ASP A 256 8.63 -4.71 21.58
C ASP A 256 9.96 -5.19 22.17
N TYR A 257 10.97 -5.40 21.33
CA TYR A 257 12.32 -5.74 21.77
C TYR A 257 12.94 -4.64 22.64
N TYR A 258 12.94 -3.39 22.17
CA TYR A 258 13.55 -2.28 22.90
C TYR A 258 12.76 -1.86 24.11
N LEU A 259 11.46 -2.01 24.11
CA LEU A 259 10.63 -1.73 25.26
C LEU A 259 10.90 -2.72 26.40
N SER A 260 11.03 -4.01 26.08
CA SER A 260 11.39 -5.05 27.06
C SER A 260 12.80 -4.85 27.61
N ALA A 261 13.72 -4.29 26.81
CA ALA A 261 15.10 -3.98 27.21
C ALA A 261 15.25 -2.62 27.93
N GLY A 262 14.16 -1.86 28.13
CA GLY A 262 14.21 -0.53 28.74
C GLY A 262 14.91 0.54 27.88
N SER A 263 15.06 0.29 26.57
CA SER A 263 15.77 1.16 25.62
C SER A 263 14.86 2.20 25.01
N LEU A 264 15.48 3.24 24.41
CA LEU A 264 14.76 4.33 23.78
C LEU A 264 14.09 3.89 22.48
N ILE A 265 12.79 4.11 22.36
CA ILE A 265 11.91 3.68 21.26
C ILE A 265 12.34 4.20 19.88
N TYR A 266 12.97 5.38 19.80
CA TYR A 266 13.43 5.91 18.52
C TYR A 266 14.40 4.97 17.79
N ARG A 267 15.12 4.09 18.53
CA ARG A 267 15.99 3.07 17.93
C ARG A 267 15.23 2.10 17.06
N ALA A 268 13.99 1.77 17.43
CA ALA A 268 13.11 0.92 16.62
C ALA A 268 12.81 1.55 15.26
N PHE A 269 12.54 2.86 15.23
CA PHE A 269 12.33 3.60 13.98
C PHE A 269 13.60 3.67 13.13
N VAL A 270 14.76 3.93 13.75
CA VAL A 270 16.05 3.96 13.04
C VAL A 270 16.34 2.63 12.38
N LEU A 271 16.17 1.51 13.11
CA LEU A 271 16.40 0.17 12.57
C LEU A 271 15.40 -0.17 11.45
N HIS A 272 14.13 0.18 11.62
CA HIS A 272 13.13 0.00 10.58
C HIS A 272 13.54 0.68 9.27
N PHE A 273 13.87 1.96 9.33
CA PHE A 273 14.29 2.70 8.15
C PHE A 273 15.62 2.19 7.58
N ALA A 274 16.57 1.82 8.42
CA ALA A 274 17.83 1.24 7.97
C ALA A 274 17.60 -0.06 7.18
N ILE A 275 16.73 -0.95 7.66
CA ILE A 275 16.38 -2.18 6.95
C ILE A 275 15.65 -1.87 5.64
N ALA A 276 14.65 -0.98 5.64
CA ALA A 276 13.92 -0.61 4.43
C ALA A 276 14.86 -0.02 3.36
N VAL A 277 15.77 0.88 3.76
CA VAL A 277 16.80 1.45 2.87
C VAL A 277 17.72 0.37 2.34
N LEU A 278 18.25 -0.50 3.21
CA LEU A 278 19.17 -1.56 2.82
C LEU A 278 18.54 -2.50 1.78
N LEU A 279 17.29 -2.90 2.01
CA LEU A 279 16.54 -3.77 1.09
C LEU A 279 16.30 -3.10 -0.27
N LEU A 280 15.94 -1.82 -0.25
CA LEU A 280 15.78 -1.04 -1.48
C LEU A 280 17.11 -0.93 -2.25
N LEU A 281 18.20 -0.59 -1.57
CA LEU A 281 19.52 -0.44 -2.18
C LEU A 281 20.04 -1.77 -2.76
N ILE A 282 19.91 -2.88 -2.03
CA ILE A 282 20.27 -4.21 -2.51
C ILE A 282 19.45 -4.55 -3.76
N SER A 283 18.13 -4.30 -3.73
CA SER A 283 17.25 -4.59 -4.86
C SER A 283 17.60 -3.78 -6.10
N ILE A 284 17.88 -2.48 -5.93
CA ILE A 284 18.33 -1.59 -7.03
C ILE A 284 19.68 -2.06 -7.56
N TYR A 285 20.66 -2.33 -6.68
CA TYR A 285 21.99 -2.80 -7.08
C TYR A 285 21.89 -4.08 -7.93
N LEU A 286 21.13 -5.08 -7.46
CA LEU A 286 20.96 -6.33 -8.18
C LEU A 286 20.22 -6.11 -9.52
N ALA A 287 19.25 -5.21 -9.55
CA ALA A 287 18.53 -4.87 -10.78
C ALA A 287 19.44 -4.20 -11.81
N ILE A 288 20.33 -3.30 -11.38
CA ILE A 288 21.32 -2.66 -12.26
C ILE A 288 22.35 -3.69 -12.73
N LYS A 289 22.98 -4.42 -11.79
CA LYS A 289 24.00 -5.44 -12.09
C LYS A 289 23.52 -6.48 -13.11
N ASN A 290 22.29 -6.91 -12.97
CA ASN A 290 21.69 -7.96 -13.81
C ASN A 290 20.88 -7.40 -15.00
N LYS A 291 21.05 -6.11 -15.33
CA LYS A 291 20.43 -5.44 -16.49
C LYS A 291 18.90 -5.47 -16.52
N TRP A 292 18.25 -5.55 -15.35
CA TRP A 292 16.79 -5.58 -15.23
C TRP A 292 16.13 -4.23 -15.59
N LEU A 293 16.87 -3.12 -15.49
CA LEU A 293 16.41 -1.77 -15.82
C LEU A 293 16.60 -1.43 -17.31
N ASN A 294 17.11 -2.35 -18.11
CA ASN A 294 17.26 -2.12 -19.55
C ASN A 294 15.87 -2.04 -20.21
N THR A 295 15.60 -0.95 -20.90
CA THR A 295 14.31 -0.61 -21.50
C THR A 295 13.82 -1.61 -22.56
N ASN A 296 14.74 -2.38 -23.14
CA ASN A 296 14.41 -3.42 -24.13
C ASN A 296 13.94 -4.75 -23.48
N ASN A 297 13.91 -4.82 -22.16
CA ASN A 297 13.56 -6.02 -21.45
C ASN A 297 12.12 -5.93 -20.92
N LEU A 298 11.26 -6.88 -21.27
CA LEU A 298 9.91 -7.06 -20.72
C LEU A 298 9.86 -7.00 -19.19
N LYS A 299 10.94 -7.38 -18.52
CA LYS A 299 11.06 -7.36 -17.07
C LYS A 299 11.12 -5.95 -16.49
N SER A 300 11.64 -4.98 -17.24
CA SER A 300 11.68 -3.60 -16.80
C SER A 300 10.28 -3.01 -16.61
N ALA A 301 9.29 -3.47 -17.38
CA ALA A 301 7.91 -3.04 -17.25
C ALA A 301 7.27 -3.45 -15.91
N TYR A 302 7.76 -4.51 -15.27
CA TYR A 302 7.23 -4.99 -13.99
C TYR A 302 8.05 -4.56 -12.77
N PHE A 303 9.23 -3.98 -12.97
CA PHE A 303 10.07 -3.51 -11.87
C PHE A 303 9.42 -2.41 -11.01
N PRO A 304 8.56 -1.50 -11.56
CA PRO A 304 7.80 -0.55 -10.76
C PRO A 304 6.94 -1.20 -9.67
N PHE A 305 6.43 -2.40 -9.88
CA PHE A 305 5.64 -3.11 -8.88
C PHE A 305 6.50 -3.63 -7.73
N LEU A 306 7.72 -4.09 -8.01
CA LEU A 306 8.67 -4.41 -6.95
C LEU A 306 9.07 -3.18 -6.15
N LEU A 307 9.36 -2.06 -6.83
CA LEU A 307 9.65 -0.80 -6.15
C LEU A 307 8.47 -0.35 -5.29
N TYR A 308 7.25 -0.49 -5.79
CA TYR A 308 6.05 -0.16 -5.03
C TYR A 308 5.97 -0.93 -3.72
N PHE A 309 6.18 -2.25 -3.76
CA PHE A 309 6.23 -3.09 -2.57
C PHE A 309 7.33 -2.63 -1.60
N LEU A 310 8.56 -2.47 -2.08
CA LEU A 310 9.69 -2.07 -1.24
C LEU A 310 9.50 -0.69 -0.61
N LEU A 311 8.94 0.26 -1.35
CA LEU A 311 8.68 1.60 -0.87
C LEU A 311 7.53 1.65 0.14
N THR A 312 6.54 0.76 0.02
CA THR A 312 5.49 0.63 1.06
C THR A 312 6.09 0.30 2.43
N LEU A 313 7.20 -0.44 2.48
CA LEU A 313 7.88 -0.78 3.73
C LEU A 313 8.49 0.42 4.45
N PHE A 314 8.63 1.58 3.78
CA PHE A 314 9.04 2.83 4.43
C PHE A 314 7.95 3.44 5.30
N ASN A 315 6.70 2.96 5.20
CA ASN A 315 5.66 3.38 6.12
C ASN A 315 5.94 2.79 7.52
N PRO A 316 6.34 3.59 8.52
CA PRO A 316 6.64 3.06 9.86
C PRO A 316 5.39 2.54 10.58
N ARG A 317 4.22 3.01 10.15
CA ARG A 317 2.91 2.56 10.64
C ARG A 317 2.21 1.70 9.58
N LEU A 318 2.88 0.62 9.19
CA LEU A 318 2.41 -0.28 8.14
C LEU A 318 1.18 -1.06 8.61
N LYS A 319 0.04 -0.81 8.00
CA LYS A 319 -1.24 -1.47 8.31
C LYS A 319 -1.63 -2.49 7.25
N VAL A 320 -2.63 -3.31 7.55
CA VAL A 320 -3.17 -4.30 6.61
C VAL A 320 -3.61 -3.66 5.28
N TYR A 321 -4.18 -2.47 5.34
CA TYR A 321 -4.62 -1.72 4.17
C TYR A 321 -3.48 -1.13 3.32
N ASP A 322 -2.25 -1.09 3.83
CA ASP A 322 -1.04 -0.80 3.06
C ASP A 322 -0.44 -2.10 2.51
N LEU A 323 -0.49 -3.18 3.31
CA LEU A 323 0.06 -4.48 2.95
C LEU A 323 -0.68 -5.13 1.78
N PHE A 324 -2.01 -5.10 1.76
CA PHE A 324 -2.79 -5.72 0.70
C PHE A 324 -2.40 -5.22 -0.70
N PRO A 325 -2.38 -3.90 -0.98
CA PRO A 325 -1.91 -3.37 -2.25
C PRO A 325 -0.43 -3.67 -2.53
N ALA A 326 0.41 -3.66 -1.49
CA ALA A 326 1.83 -3.97 -1.61
C ALA A 326 2.06 -5.43 -2.04
N PHE A 327 1.37 -6.39 -1.41
CA PHE A 327 1.44 -7.80 -1.81
C PHE A 327 0.87 -8.05 -3.20
N PHE A 328 -0.19 -7.33 -3.58
CA PHE A 328 -0.65 -7.38 -4.98
C PHE A 328 0.48 -6.98 -5.94
N ALA A 329 1.15 -5.86 -5.69
CA ALA A 329 2.27 -5.41 -6.50
C ALA A 329 3.41 -6.44 -6.54
N LEU A 330 3.80 -7.01 -5.39
CA LEU A 330 4.80 -8.06 -5.32
C LEU A 330 4.43 -9.27 -6.16
N TYR A 331 3.18 -9.73 -6.09
CA TYR A 331 2.73 -10.89 -6.84
C TYR A 331 2.64 -10.61 -8.34
N VAL A 332 2.25 -9.40 -8.75
CA VAL A 332 2.34 -8.99 -10.16
C VAL A 332 3.77 -9.10 -10.65
N TYR A 333 4.74 -8.58 -9.90
CA TYR A 333 6.16 -8.72 -10.23
C TYR A 333 6.57 -10.19 -10.32
N PHE A 334 6.24 -11.00 -9.31
CA PHE A 334 6.64 -12.41 -9.23
C PHE A 334 6.08 -13.25 -10.38
N PHE A 335 4.77 -13.16 -10.68
CA PHE A 335 4.13 -13.96 -11.72
C PHE A 335 4.43 -13.48 -13.15
N SER A 336 4.85 -12.25 -13.32
CA SER A 336 5.26 -11.72 -14.63
C SER A 336 6.68 -12.14 -15.01
N LEU A 337 7.44 -12.64 -14.06
CA LEU A 337 8.77 -13.20 -14.25
C LEU A 337 8.63 -14.74 -14.29
N LYS A 338 9.52 -15.42 -15.00
CA LYS A 338 9.60 -16.87 -14.90
C LYS A 338 10.40 -17.23 -13.63
N PRO A 339 9.75 -17.40 -12.46
CA PRO A 339 10.45 -17.61 -11.21
C PRO A 339 11.20 -18.95 -11.24
N SER A 340 12.30 -19.01 -10.49
CA SER A 340 13.05 -20.26 -10.34
C SER A 340 12.32 -21.23 -9.41
N THR A 341 12.68 -22.50 -9.47
CA THR A 341 12.17 -23.52 -8.54
C THR A 341 12.34 -23.09 -7.08
N VAL A 342 13.50 -22.51 -6.73
CA VAL A 342 13.76 -22.01 -5.38
C VAL A 342 12.81 -20.86 -5.03
N SER A 343 12.60 -19.90 -5.95
CA SER A 343 11.65 -18.82 -5.75
C SER A 343 10.22 -19.35 -5.54
N TRP A 344 9.82 -20.37 -6.28
CA TRP A 344 8.53 -21.04 -6.11
C TRP A 344 8.39 -21.72 -4.74
N LEU A 345 9.40 -22.45 -4.29
CA LEU A 345 9.40 -23.11 -2.98
C LEU A 345 9.29 -22.08 -1.84
N LEU A 346 10.06 -20.99 -1.92
CA LEU A 346 9.98 -19.91 -0.93
C LEU A 346 8.60 -19.23 -0.94
N PHE A 347 8.03 -19.01 -2.12
CA PHE A 347 6.68 -18.47 -2.26
C PHE A 347 5.64 -19.40 -1.61
N LEU A 348 5.69 -20.70 -1.89
CA LEU A 348 4.79 -21.69 -1.31
C LEU A 348 4.94 -21.74 0.21
N LEU A 349 6.16 -21.63 0.73
CA LEU A 349 6.41 -21.59 2.17
C LEU A 349 5.80 -20.34 2.81
N ALA A 350 6.01 -19.14 2.22
CA ALA A 350 5.42 -17.90 2.71
C ALA A 350 3.89 -17.97 2.72
N TYR A 351 3.31 -18.55 1.67
CA TYR A 351 1.87 -18.69 1.55
C TYR A 351 1.31 -19.76 2.51
N ALA A 352 2.02 -20.86 2.72
CA ALA A 352 1.64 -21.87 3.72
C ALA A 352 1.63 -21.31 5.14
N LEU A 353 2.63 -20.50 5.51
CA LEU A 353 2.65 -19.79 6.79
C LEU A 353 1.46 -18.83 6.92
N SER A 354 1.14 -18.11 5.87
CA SER A 354 -0.01 -17.20 5.81
C SER A 354 -1.33 -17.95 6.00
N LEU A 355 -1.52 -19.08 5.31
CA LEU A 355 -2.71 -19.92 5.48
C LEU A 355 -2.78 -20.55 6.86
N ALA A 356 -1.65 -21.01 7.41
CA ALA A 356 -1.60 -21.56 8.76
C ALA A 356 -2.02 -20.52 9.79
N GLN A 357 -1.64 -19.26 9.61
CA GLN A 357 -2.10 -18.16 10.47
C GLN A 357 -3.61 -17.94 10.35
N LEU A 358 -4.15 -17.91 9.11
CA LEU A 358 -5.58 -17.75 8.88
C LEU A 358 -6.37 -18.86 9.57
N ILE A 359 -5.97 -20.11 9.38
CA ILE A 359 -6.58 -21.28 10.04
C ILE A 359 -6.45 -21.16 11.56
N GLY A 360 -5.28 -20.78 12.05
CA GLY A 360 -5.02 -20.59 13.47
C GLY A 360 -5.89 -19.50 14.09
N SER A 361 -6.06 -18.37 13.42
CA SER A 361 -6.92 -17.28 13.90
C SER A 361 -8.40 -17.66 13.92
N ILE A 362 -8.86 -18.51 13.01
CA ILE A 362 -10.25 -18.97 12.95
C ILE A 362 -10.53 -20.01 14.04
N PHE A 363 -9.65 -21.01 14.21
CA PHE A 363 -9.92 -22.16 15.06
C PHE A 363 -9.25 -22.11 16.44
N PHE A 364 -8.17 -21.32 16.61
CA PHE A 364 -7.32 -21.31 17.79
C PHE A 364 -7.01 -19.90 18.31
N ALA A 365 -7.92 -18.97 18.13
CA ALA A 365 -7.74 -17.52 18.37
C ALA A 365 -7.10 -17.13 19.72
N SER A 366 -6.99 -18.05 20.68
CA SER A 366 -6.46 -17.79 22.03
C SER A 366 -5.20 -18.59 22.39
N GLN A 367 -4.61 -19.42 21.53
CA GLN A 367 -3.56 -20.36 21.93
C GLN A 367 -2.28 -20.34 21.09
N GLY A 368 -1.14 -20.27 21.74
CA GLY A 368 0.20 -20.50 21.20
C GLY A 368 0.72 -19.46 20.22
N ILE A 369 1.44 -19.92 19.19
CA ILE A 369 2.01 -19.06 18.13
C ILE A 369 0.95 -18.30 17.36
N PHE A 370 -0.29 -18.78 17.34
CA PHE A 370 -1.43 -18.17 16.69
C PHE A 370 -2.05 -17.03 17.51
N ALA A 371 -1.76 -16.97 18.83
CA ALA A 371 -2.16 -15.86 19.68
C ALA A 371 -1.38 -14.56 19.37
N ASN A 372 -0.25 -14.65 18.66
CA ASN A 372 0.54 -13.51 18.30
C ASN A 372 0.76 -13.47 16.76
N PRO A 373 -0.19 -12.96 15.98
CA PRO A 373 -0.13 -12.90 14.52
C PRO A 373 1.11 -12.15 14.00
N ILE A 374 1.68 -11.27 14.79
CA ILE A 374 2.86 -10.48 14.44
C ILE A 374 4.04 -11.38 14.07
N ASN A 375 4.28 -12.48 14.79
CA ASN A 375 5.41 -13.36 14.52
C ASN A 375 5.36 -14.01 13.13
N VAL A 376 4.18 -14.43 12.66
CA VAL A 376 4.02 -15.05 11.34
C VAL A 376 4.23 -14.03 10.22
N TYR A 377 3.78 -12.79 10.39
CA TYR A 377 4.05 -11.71 9.43
C TYR A 377 5.54 -11.47 9.26
N TYR A 378 6.33 -11.43 10.33
CA TYR A 378 7.77 -11.21 10.23
C TYR A 378 8.49 -12.35 9.51
N TRP A 379 8.16 -13.59 9.81
CA TRP A 379 8.71 -14.75 9.12
C TRP A 379 8.33 -14.75 7.64
N SER A 380 7.07 -14.49 7.34
CA SER A 380 6.60 -14.38 5.96
C SER A 380 7.31 -13.27 5.20
N MET A 381 7.52 -12.11 5.83
CA MET A 381 8.28 -11.00 5.23
C MET A 381 9.74 -11.38 4.97
N GLY A 382 10.40 -12.07 5.90
CA GLY A 382 11.76 -12.58 5.70
C GLY A 382 11.85 -13.49 4.48
N ILE A 383 10.90 -14.42 4.31
CA ILE A 383 10.83 -15.31 3.14
C ILE A 383 10.59 -14.52 1.85
N VAL A 384 9.71 -13.52 1.89
CA VAL A 384 9.46 -12.62 0.75
C VAL A 384 10.75 -11.92 0.32
N PHE A 385 11.57 -11.45 1.25
CA PHE A 385 12.87 -10.86 0.93
C PHE A 385 13.83 -11.86 0.28
N LEU A 386 13.87 -13.09 0.76
CA LEU A 386 14.65 -14.14 0.12
C LEU A 386 14.18 -14.40 -1.31
N ILE A 387 12.87 -14.39 -1.57
CA ILE A 387 12.30 -14.51 -2.91
C ILE A 387 12.82 -13.38 -3.81
N ILE A 388 12.77 -12.14 -3.33
CA ILE A 388 13.23 -10.96 -4.08
C ILE A 388 14.71 -11.09 -4.42
N ILE A 389 15.56 -11.38 -3.43
CA ILE A 389 17.00 -11.53 -3.61
C ILE A 389 17.32 -12.64 -4.61
N VAL A 390 16.72 -13.82 -4.44
CA VAL A 390 16.96 -14.98 -5.33
C VAL A 390 16.48 -14.69 -6.76
N THR A 391 15.38 -13.95 -6.90
CA THR A 391 14.84 -13.58 -8.22
C THR A 391 15.75 -12.56 -8.91
N LEU A 392 16.16 -11.52 -8.21
CA LEU A 392 17.01 -10.45 -8.75
C LEU A 392 18.46 -10.90 -8.97
N ALA A 393 18.97 -11.85 -8.20
CA ALA A 393 20.34 -12.36 -8.35
C ALA A 393 20.59 -13.07 -9.69
N LYS A 394 19.53 -13.50 -10.38
CA LYS A 394 19.67 -14.12 -11.69
C LYS A 394 19.79 -13.08 -12.80
N PRO A 395 20.75 -13.26 -13.74
CA PRO A 395 20.84 -12.38 -14.89
C PRO A 395 19.50 -12.38 -15.65
N ALA A 396 19.17 -11.22 -16.23
CA ALA A 396 18.02 -11.15 -17.12
C ALA A 396 18.25 -12.13 -18.29
N PRO A 397 17.30 -13.01 -18.64
CA PRO A 397 17.44 -13.80 -19.84
C PRO A 397 17.58 -12.85 -21.03
N ASN A 398 18.50 -13.19 -21.91
CA ASN A 398 18.75 -12.48 -23.16
C ASN A 398 17.51 -12.46 -24.05
#